data_4d412112aeec7baf181465f64664af07
#
_entry.id   4d412112aeec7baf181465f64664af07
#
_cell.length_a   1.000
_cell.length_b   1.000
_cell.length_c   1.000
_cell.angle_alpha   90.00
_cell.angle_beta   90.00
_cell.angle_gamma   90.00
#
_symmetry.space_group_name_H-M   'P 1'
#
loop_
_entity.id
_entity.type
_entity.pdbx_description
1 polymer ?
#
loop_
_entity_poly.entity_id
_entity_poly.type
_entity_poly.pdbx_seq_one_letter_code
_entity_poly.pdbx_strand_id
1 'polypeptide(L)'
;ETLAARAEIIKQKLFLGDETEGFLNYIDQEYPQTLSNRALSSFNKNKERDLAIIALLLASGVRLSEAVNLDLRDLNLKMMVIDVTRKGGKRDSVNVAAFAKPYLEQYLAIRDKRYKTEKTDTALFLTLYRGVPNRIDASSVEKMVAKYSEDFKVRVTPHKLRHTLATRLYDATKSQVLVSHQLGHAS
;
A
#
# COMPACT_ATOMS: atom_id res chain seq x y z
N GLU A 1 -8.69 30.13 4.00
CA GLU A 1 -9.04 28.72 4.18
C GLU A 1 -8.03 28.04 5.10
N THR A 2 -8.50 27.44 6.20
CA THR A 2 -7.63 26.81 7.18
C THR A 2 -7.14 25.44 6.70
N LEU A 3 -6.02 24.96 7.27
CA LEU A 3 -5.50 23.62 7.02
C LEU A 3 -6.49 22.55 7.49
N ALA A 4 -7.18 22.79 8.59
CA ALA A 4 -8.21 21.89 9.09
C ALA A 4 -9.37 21.76 8.09
N ALA A 5 -9.81 22.88 7.50
CA ALA A 5 -10.86 22.86 6.48
C ALA A 5 -10.43 22.11 5.23
N ARG A 6 -9.17 22.28 4.80
CA ARG A 6 -8.63 21.54 3.65
C ARG A 6 -8.54 20.04 3.94
N ALA A 7 -8.08 19.67 5.13
CA ALA A 7 -8.00 18.27 5.53
C ALA A 7 -9.39 17.63 5.54
N GLU A 8 -10.39 18.34 6.03
CA GLU A 8 -11.77 17.85 6.04
C GLU A 8 -12.33 17.67 4.63
N ILE A 9 -12.06 18.61 3.72
CA ILE A 9 -12.48 18.49 2.31
C ILE A 9 -11.83 17.29 1.66
N ILE A 10 -10.53 17.09 1.86
CA ILE A 10 -9.79 15.94 1.31
C ILE A 10 -10.39 14.64 1.86
N LYS A 11 -10.63 14.58 3.16
CA LYS A 11 -11.22 13.43 3.84
C LYS A 11 -12.59 13.06 3.24
N GLN A 12 -13.42 14.05 2.95
CA GLN A 12 -14.73 13.82 2.33
C GLN A 12 -14.61 13.33 0.89
N LYS A 13 -13.61 13.78 0.17
CA LYS A 13 -13.40 13.41 -1.25
C LYS A 13 -12.71 12.07 -1.43
N LEU A 14 -11.90 11.64 -0.43
CA LEU A 14 -11.13 10.39 -0.50
C LEU A 14 -11.81 9.30 0.31
N PHE A 15 -11.21 8.93 1.43
CA PHE A 15 -11.75 7.93 2.35
C PHE A 15 -12.08 8.61 3.66
N LEU A 16 -13.31 8.42 4.14
CA LEU A 16 -13.73 8.87 5.46
C LEU A 16 -13.52 7.72 6.45
N GLY A 17 -12.96 8.02 7.64
CA GLY A 17 -12.91 7.07 8.75
C GLY A 17 -12.57 5.63 8.34
N ASP A 18 -13.56 4.78 8.41
CA ASP A 18 -13.43 3.33 8.19
C ASP A 18 -13.32 2.93 6.72
N GLU A 19 -13.39 3.85 5.77
CA GLU A 19 -13.35 3.48 4.35
C GLU A 19 -12.01 2.86 3.93
N THR A 20 -10.92 3.14 4.63
CA THR A 20 -9.63 2.47 4.40
C THR A 20 -9.75 0.98 4.64
N GLU A 21 -10.27 0.60 5.80
CA GLU A 21 -10.52 -0.81 6.13
C GLU A 21 -11.62 -1.38 5.26
N GLY A 22 -12.62 -0.58 4.94
CA GLY A 22 -13.69 -0.93 4.03
C GLY A 22 -13.17 -1.29 2.64
N PHE A 23 -12.19 -0.55 2.12
CA PHE A 23 -11.59 -0.86 0.83
C PHE A 23 -10.81 -2.18 0.87
N LEU A 24 -10.00 -2.39 1.90
CA LEU A 24 -9.28 -3.66 2.07
C LEU A 24 -10.24 -4.85 2.18
N ASN A 25 -11.29 -4.69 2.98
CA ASN A 25 -12.30 -5.73 3.13
C ASN A 25 -13.05 -6.00 1.81
N TYR A 26 -13.36 -4.95 1.07
CA TYR A 26 -13.99 -5.09 -0.26
C TYR A 26 -13.13 -5.94 -1.19
N ILE A 27 -11.83 -5.66 -1.28
CA ILE A 27 -10.93 -6.44 -2.12
C ILE A 27 -10.87 -7.90 -1.66
N ASP A 28 -10.82 -8.12 -0.35
CA ASP A 28 -10.67 -9.45 0.22
C ASP A 28 -11.92 -10.30 0.08
N GLN A 29 -13.10 -9.73 0.35
CA GLN A 29 -14.34 -10.49 0.52
C GLN A 29 -15.38 -10.27 -0.57
N GLU A 30 -15.53 -9.05 -1.08
CA GLU A 30 -16.60 -8.71 -2.00
C GLU A 30 -16.18 -8.79 -3.47
N TYR A 31 -15.03 -8.23 -3.80
CA TYR A 31 -14.52 -8.21 -5.16
C TYR A 31 -14.47 -9.61 -5.80
N PRO A 32 -13.96 -10.65 -5.11
CA PRO A 32 -13.92 -12.00 -5.71
C PRO A 32 -15.27 -12.54 -6.11
N GLN A 33 -16.35 -12.15 -5.43
CA GLN A 33 -17.70 -12.64 -5.70
C GLN A 33 -18.25 -12.11 -7.04
N THR A 34 -17.68 -11.04 -7.58
CA THR A 34 -18.11 -10.44 -8.85
C THR A 34 -17.42 -11.06 -10.06
N LEU A 35 -16.45 -11.95 -9.84
CA LEU A 35 -15.54 -12.42 -10.88
C LEU A 35 -16.01 -13.72 -11.52
N SER A 36 -15.73 -13.88 -12.83
CA SER A 36 -15.82 -15.18 -13.50
C SER A 36 -14.79 -16.15 -12.92
N ASN A 37 -14.96 -17.46 -13.16
CA ASN A 37 -14.02 -18.46 -12.68
C ASN A 37 -12.58 -18.19 -13.15
N ARG A 38 -12.42 -17.74 -14.40
CA ARG A 38 -11.10 -17.40 -14.95
C ARG A 38 -10.49 -16.20 -14.25
N ALA A 39 -11.26 -15.14 -14.06
CA ALA A 39 -10.82 -13.94 -13.38
C ALA A 39 -10.52 -14.20 -11.90
N LEU A 40 -11.31 -15.05 -11.26
CA LEU A 40 -11.09 -15.45 -9.86
C LEU A 40 -9.78 -16.21 -9.71
N SER A 41 -9.47 -17.12 -10.63
CA SER A 41 -8.19 -17.83 -10.62
C SER A 41 -7.01 -16.87 -10.71
N SER A 42 -7.11 -15.88 -11.61
CA SER A 42 -6.08 -14.85 -11.75
C SER A 42 -5.94 -13.99 -10.49
N PHE A 43 -7.07 -13.58 -9.92
CA PHE A 43 -7.11 -12.82 -8.68
C PHE A 43 -6.44 -13.56 -7.51
N ASN A 44 -6.75 -14.84 -7.36
CA ASN A 44 -6.20 -15.65 -6.26
C ASN A 44 -4.69 -15.81 -6.34
N LYS A 45 -4.10 -15.68 -7.51
CA LYS A 45 -2.63 -15.74 -7.67
C LYS A 45 -1.91 -14.58 -7.00
N ASN A 46 -2.55 -13.42 -6.92
CA ASN A 46 -1.90 -12.19 -6.45
C ASN A 46 -2.64 -11.50 -5.31
N LYS A 47 -3.69 -12.11 -4.78
CA LYS A 47 -4.54 -11.51 -3.75
C LYS A 47 -3.76 -11.01 -2.55
N GLU A 48 -2.94 -11.86 -1.97
CA GLU A 48 -2.20 -11.53 -0.75
C GLU A 48 -1.16 -10.43 -1.01
N ARG A 49 -0.51 -10.47 -2.17
CA ARG A 49 0.41 -9.40 -2.58
C ARG A 49 -0.30 -8.07 -2.73
N ASP A 50 -1.41 -8.05 -3.44
CA ASP A 50 -2.15 -6.83 -3.73
C ASP A 50 -2.68 -6.20 -2.44
N LEU A 51 -3.22 -7.00 -1.54
CA LEU A 51 -3.67 -6.53 -0.23
C LEU A 51 -2.51 -6.00 0.61
N ALA A 52 -1.36 -6.67 0.58
CA ALA A 52 -0.18 -6.23 1.34
C ALA A 52 0.35 -4.87 0.83
N ILE A 53 0.39 -4.68 -0.49
CA ILE A 53 0.83 -3.39 -1.08
C ILE A 53 -0.13 -2.27 -0.68
N ILE A 54 -1.42 -2.48 -0.86
CA ILE A 54 -2.43 -1.46 -0.55
C ILE A 54 -2.41 -1.14 0.94
N ALA A 55 -2.38 -2.16 1.79
CA ALA A 55 -2.31 -1.97 3.23
C ALA A 55 -1.06 -1.18 3.63
N LEU A 56 0.10 -1.50 3.04
CA LEU A 56 1.34 -0.78 3.33
C LEU A 56 1.26 0.70 2.92
N LEU A 57 0.75 0.98 1.73
CA LEU A 57 0.58 2.36 1.26
C LEU A 57 -0.34 3.17 2.19
N LEU A 58 -1.44 2.57 2.61
CA LEU A 58 -2.40 3.21 3.53
C LEU A 58 -1.82 3.39 4.93
N ALA A 59 -1.04 2.41 5.39
CA ALA A 59 -0.52 2.38 6.76
C ALA A 59 0.74 3.21 6.96
N SER A 60 1.47 3.53 5.89
CA SER A 60 2.76 4.23 5.99
C SER A 60 2.76 5.60 5.32
N GLY A 61 1.92 5.80 4.31
CA GLY A 61 1.89 7.06 3.55
C GLY A 61 3.09 7.28 2.65
N VAL A 62 3.89 6.24 2.39
CA VAL A 62 5.04 6.37 1.48
C VAL A 62 4.61 6.53 0.04
N ARG A 63 5.51 7.02 -0.79
CA ARG A 63 5.29 7.12 -2.23
C ARG A 63 5.31 5.73 -2.85
N LEU A 64 4.56 5.58 -3.94
CA LEU A 64 4.51 4.31 -4.66
C LEU A 64 5.90 3.83 -5.08
N SER A 65 6.72 4.72 -5.61
CA SER A 65 8.11 4.39 -5.99
C SER A 65 8.93 3.87 -4.81
N GLU A 66 8.72 4.43 -3.62
CA GLU A 66 9.39 3.98 -2.40
C GLU A 66 8.93 2.58 -2.00
N ALA A 67 7.64 2.30 -2.12
CA ALA A 67 7.07 1.00 -1.76
C ALA A 67 7.57 -0.12 -2.69
N VAL A 68 7.56 0.11 -4.02
CA VAL A 68 7.99 -0.93 -4.97
C VAL A 68 9.51 -1.18 -4.92
N ASN A 69 10.29 -0.22 -4.45
CA ASN A 69 11.73 -0.36 -4.30
C ASN A 69 12.16 -1.03 -2.99
N LEU A 70 11.22 -1.34 -2.10
CA LEU A 70 11.55 -2.04 -0.86
C LEU A 70 12.08 -3.45 -1.14
N ASP A 71 13.12 -3.81 -0.38
CA ASP A 71 13.61 -5.18 -0.29
C ASP A 71 13.06 -5.83 1.00
N LEU A 72 13.12 -7.15 1.06
CA LEU A 72 12.71 -7.89 2.26
C LEU A 72 13.37 -7.35 3.53
N ARG A 73 14.67 -7.04 3.46
CA ARG A 73 15.45 -6.53 4.60
C ARG A 73 14.97 -5.16 5.09
N ASP A 74 14.24 -4.42 4.24
CA ASP A 74 13.76 -3.08 4.58
C ASP A 74 12.51 -3.12 5.45
N LEU A 75 11.86 -4.27 5.61
CA LEU A 75 10.67 -4.44 6.42
C LEU A 75 11.00 -5.09 7.76
N ASN A 76 10.65 -4.41 8.83
CA ASN A 76 10.71 -4.96 10.18
C ASN A 76 9.27 -5.13 10.69
N LEU A 77 8.75 -6.35 10.60
CA LEU A 77 7.37 -6.66 11.02
C LEU A 77 7.19 -6.57 12.54
N LYS A 78 8.22 -6.88 13.30
CA LYS A 78 8.14 -6.83 14.75
C LYS A 78 7.95 -5.38 15.24
N MET A 79 8.71 -4.46 14.67
CA MET A 79 8.66 -3.05 15.03
C MET A 79 7.65 -2.25 14.20
N MET A 80 7.12 -2.85 13.15
CA MET A 80 6.26 -2.18 12.19
C MET A 80 6.88 -0.90 11.64
N VAL A 81 8.06 -1.07 11.05
CA VAL A 81 8.86 0.00 10.45
C VAL A 81 9.38 -0.47 9.10
N ILE A 82 9.44 0.43 8.14
CA ILE A 82 10.11 0.19 6.86
C ILE A 82 11.21 1.24 6.67
N ASP A 83 12.29 0.81 6.02
CA ASP A 83 13.37 1.71 5.61
C ASP A 83 13.23 2.00 4.12
N VAL A 84 12.99 3.26 3.78
CA VAL A 84 12.78 3.68 2.39
C VAL A 84 13.96 4.50 1.90
N THR A 85 14.16 4.48 0.59
CA THR A 85 15.14 5.34 -0.07
C THR A 85 14.39 6.51 -0.69
N ARG A 86 14.63 7.71 -0.16
CA ARG A 86 14.03 8.95 -0.64
C ARG A 86 14.78 9.45 -1.87
N LYS A 87 14.21 10.47 -2.51
CA LYS A 87 14.86 11.16 -3.63
C LYS A 87 16.27 11.62 -3.23
N GLY A 88 17.25 11.37 -4.10
CA GLY A 88 18.65 11.68 -3.81
C GLY A 88 19.40 10.60 -3.03
N GLY A 89 18.77 9.41 -2.85
CA GLY A 89 19.41 8.27 -2.20
C GLY A 89 19.36 8.30 -0.67
N LYS A 90 18.70 9.27 -0.07
CA LYS A 90 18.59 9.36 1.39
C LYS A 90 17.73 8.22 1.95
N ARG A 91 18.25 7.53 2.95
CA ARG A 91 17.50 6.49 3.69
C ARG A 91 16.72 7.12 4.82
N ASP A 92 15.51 6.64 5.03
CA ASP A 92 14.62 7.13 6.08
C ASP A 92 13.78 5.97 6.62
N SER A 93 13.49 6.00 7.91
CA SER A 93 12.64 5.02 8.56
C SER A 93 11.22 5.57 8.70
N VAL A 94 10.24 4.78 8.32
CA VAL A 94 8.83 5.17 8.32
C VAL A 94 8.02 4.16 9.13
N ASN A 95 7.20 4.65 10.04
CA ASN A 95 6.30 3.80 10.82
C ASN A 95 5.16 3.30 9.97
N VAL A 96 4.77 2.05 10.21
CA VAL A 96 3.65 1.40 9.53
C VAL A 96 2.56 1.13 10.55
N ALA A 97 1.35 1.61 10.29
CA ALA A 97 0.23 1.38 11.20
C ALA A 97 -0.06 -0.11 11.38
N ALA A 98 -0.46 -0.49 12.58
CA ALA A 98 -0.60 -1.89 12.98
C ALA A 98 -1.60 -2.67 12.12
N PHE A 99 -2.60 -2.03 11.54
CA PHE A 99 -3.61 -2.74 10.74
C PHE A 99 -3.02 -3.44 9.51
N ALA A 100 -1.86 -2.99 9.02
CA ALA A 100 -1.21 -3.61 7.86
C ALA A 100 -0.52 -4.94 8.19
N LYS A 101 -0.25 -5.20 9.45
CA LYS A 101 0.54 -6.37 9.88
C LYS A 101 -0.03 -7.70 9.37
N PRO A 102 -1.32 -8.02 9.56
CA PRO A 102 -1.84 -9.29 9.09
C PRO A 102 -1.75 -9.45 7.56
N TYR A 103 -1.94 -8.39 6.80
CA TYR A 103 -1.81 -8.45 5.34
C TYR A 103 -0.36 -8.70 4.92
N LEU A 104 0.59 -8.06 5.56
CA LEU A 104 2.02 -8.28 5.30
C LEU A 104 2.44 -9.70 5.69
N GLU A 105 2.00 -10.19 6.83
CA GLU A 105 2.29 -11.55 7.29
C GLU A 105 1.73 -12.60 6.32
N GLN A 106 0.49 -12.43 5.88
CA GLN A 106 -0.12 -13.35 4.92
C GLN A 106 0.64 -13.40 3.60
N TYR A 107 1.05 -12.24 3.10
CA TYR A 107 1.86 -12.18 1.88
C TYR A 107 3.21 -12.86 2.05
N LEU A 108 3.93 -12.54 3.12
CA LEU A 108 5.25 -13.13 3.37
C LEU A 108 5.19 -14.64 3.53
N ALA A 109 4.11 -15.16 4.08
CA ALA A 109 3.92 -16.61 4.26
C ALA A 109 3.85 -17.37 2.92
N ILE A 110 3.37 -16.71 1.86
CA ILE A 110 3.17 -17.39 0.57
C ILE A 110 4.15 -16.89 -0.51
N ARG A 111 4.90 -15.82 -0.24
CA ARG A 111 5.72 -15.14 -1.23
C ARG A 111 6.70 -16.06 -1.94
N ASP A 112 7.53 -16.75 -1.18
CA ASP A 112 8.64 -17.52 -1.76
C ASP A 112 8.15 -18.69 -2.60
N LYS A 113 7.16 -19.40 -2.12
CA LYS A 113 6.59 -20.54 -2.86
C LYS A 113 5.81 -20.08 -4.08
N ARG A 114 4.98 -19.05 -3.94
CA ARG A 114 4.12 -18.59 -5.03
C ARG A 114 4.92 -17.96 -6.17
N TYR A 115 5.91 -17.14 -5.83
CA TYR A 115 6.71 -16.43 -6.82
C TYR A 115 8.00 -17.16 -7.17
N LYS A 116 8.21 -18.37 -6.63
CA LYS A 116 9.34 -19.25 -6.97
C LYS A 116 10.68 -18.54 -6.76
N THR A 117 10.84 -17.89 -5.62
CA THR A 117 12.02 -17.08 -5.33
C THR A 117 13.26 -17.92 -5.05
N GLU A 118 14.40 -17.30 -5.35
CA GLU A 118 15.71 -17.75 -4.91
C GLU A 118 16.31 -16.69 -3.98
N LYS A 119 17.48 -16.96 -3.39
CA LYS A 119 18.13 -16.01 -2.46
C LYS A 119 18.45 -14.66 -3.09
N THR A 120 18.60 -14.62 -4.41
CA THR A 120 18.88 -13.39 -5.16
C THR A 120 17.64 -12.51 -5.36
N ASP A 121 16.45 -13.04 -5.09
CA ASP A 121 15.19 -12.32 -5.27
C ASP A 121 14.86 -11.52 -4.00
N THR A 122 15.52 -10.37 -3.85
CA THR A 122 15.46 -9.55 -2.64
C THR A 122 14.26 -8.61 -2.57
N ALA A 123 13.60 -8.32 -3.69
CA ALA A 123 12.45 -7.41 -3.73
C ALA A 123 11.33 -7.88 -2.81
N LEU A 124 10.77 -6.95 -2.04
CA LEU A 124 9.64 -7.28 -1.16
C LEU A 124 8.42 -7.71 -1.98
N PHE A 125 8.01 -6.88 -2.93
CA PHE A 125 6.83 -7.16 -3.75
C PHE A 125 7.22 -7.61 -5.15
N LEU A 126 6.69 -8.77 -5.53
CA LEU A 126 7.09 -9.49 -6.73
C LEU A 126 5.93 -9.66 -7.70
N THR A 127 6.30 -9.83 -8.97
CA THR A 127 5.42 -10.35 -10.01
C THR A 127 6.09 -11.55 -10.64
N LEU A 128 5.28 -12.49 -11.14
CA LEU A 128 5.78 -13.67 -11.82
C LEU A 128 5.54 -13.49 -13.32
N TYR A 129 6.64 -13.42 -14.09
CA TYR A 129 6.57 -13.30 -15.54
C TYR A 129 7.29 -14.47 -16.18
N ARG A 130 6.54 -15.27 -16.96
CA ARG A 130 7.05 -16.48 -17.59
C ARG A 130 7.78 -17.42 -16.60
N GLY A 131 7.22 -17.53 -15.40
CA GLY A 131 7.78 -18.38 -14.36
C GLY A 131 8.98 -17.81 -13.62
N VAL A 132 9.33 -16.54 -13.87
CA VAL A 132 10.48 -15.87 -13.25
C VAL A 132 9.99 -14.73 -12.37
N PRO A 133 10.43 -14.68 -11.09
CA PRO A 133 10.08 -13.58 -10.21
C PRO A 133 10.81 -12.29 -10.60
N ASN A 134 10.07 -11.19 -10.57
CA ASN A 134 10.61 -9.85 -10.82
C ASN A 134 10.00 -8.89 -9.81
N ARG A 135 10.74 -7.82 -9.50
CA ARG A 135 10.19 -6.71 -8.71
C ARG A 135 8.97 -6.14 -9.43
N ILE A 136 7.87 -5.94 -8.70
CA ILE A 136 6.69 -5.28 -9.28
C ILE A 136 7.03 -3.83 -9.61
N ASP A 137 6.49 -3.31 -10.70
CA ASP A 137 6.68 -1.92 -11.07
C ASP A 137 5.51 -1.04 -10.63
N ALA A 138 5.75 0.27 -10.59
CA ALA A 138 4.75 1.24 -10.16
C ALA A 138 3.51 1.24 -11.06
N SER A 139 3.70 1.09 -12.37
CA SER A 139 2.59 1.05 -13.34
C SER A 139 1.65 -0.12 -13.07
N SER A 140 2.19 -1.30 -12.75
CA SER A 140 1.40 -2.47 -12.41
C SER A 140 0.55 -2.24 -11.15
N VAL A 141 1.13 -1.57 -10.15
CA VAL A 141 0.39 -1.25 -8.91
C VAL A 141 -0.71 -0.23 -9.19
N GLU A 142 -0.43 0.79 -9.99
CA GLU A 142 -1.45 1.78 -10.36
C GLU A 142 -2.65 1.13 -11.07
N LYS A 143 -2.39 0.23 -12.00
CA LYS A 143 -3.44 -0.51 -12.72
C LYS A 143 -4.22 -1.41 -11.77
N MET A 144 -3.53 -2.06 -10.86
CA MET A 144 -4.13 -2.94 -9.86
C MET A 144 -5.08 -2.15 -8.94
N VAL A 145 -4.64 -1.01 -8.41
CA VAL A 145 -5.47 -0.16 -7.55
C VAL A 145 -6.67 0.38 -8.32
N ALA A 146 -6.46 0.83 -9.56
CA ALA A 146 -7.55 1.32 -10.41
C ALA A 146 -8.62 0.23 -10.64
N LYS A 147 -8.19 -0.99 -10.90
CA LYS A 147 -9.09 -2.13 -11.10
C LYS A 147 -9.96 -2.40 -9.86
N TYR A 148 -9.37 -2.46 -8.67
CA TYR A 148 -10.11 -2.70 -7.44
C TYR A 148 -11.04 -1.56 -7.05
N SER A 149 -10.68 -0.33 -7.41
CA SER A 149 -11.47 0.85 -7.03
C SER A 149 -12.59 1.17 -8.00
N GLU A 150 -12.67 0.49 -9.15
CA GLU A 150 -13.64 0.81 -10.20
C GLU A 150 -15.08 0.75 -9.70
N ASP A 151 -15.42 -0.29 -8.93
CA ASP A 151 -16.76 -0.49 -8.37
C ASP A 151 -16.86 -0.08 -6.91
N PHE A 152 -15.79 0.47 -6.34
CA PHE A 152 -15.81 0.99 -4.99
C PHE A 152 -16.27 2.47 -5.01
N LYS A 153 -16.72 2.98 -3.87
CA LYS A 153 -17.34 4.32 -3.77
C LYS A 153 -16.50 5.46 -4.34
N VAL A 154 -15.17 5.31 -4.28
CA VAL A 154 -14.24 6.33 -4.75
C VAL A 154 -13.16 5.66 -5.54
N ARG A 155 -12.97 6.09 -6.79
CA ARG A 155 -11.84 5.64 -7.59
C ARG A 155 -10.56 6.25 -7.01
N VAL A 156 -9.63 5.40 -6.57
CA VAL A 156 -8.39 5.84 -5.93
C VAL A 156 -7.15 5.37 -6.69
N THR A 157 -6.06 6.12 -6.49
CA THR A 157 -4.72 5.75 -6.94
C THR A 157 -3.83 5.61 -5.69
N PRO A 158 -2.65 4.97 -5.79
CA PRO A 158 -1.73 4.93 -4.65
C PRO A 158 -1.41 6.31 -4.09
N HIS A 159 -1.37 7.33 -4.93
CA HIS A 159 -1.15 8.71 -4.50
C HIS A 159 -2.29 9.23 -3.62
N LYS A 160 -3.55 8.93 -3.97
CA LYS A 160 -4.72 9.28 -3.14
C LYS A 160 -4.72 8.52 -1.82
N LEU A 161 -4.31 7.26 -1.81
CA LEU A 161 -4.18 6.48 -0.57
C LEU A 161 -3.18 7.14 0.40
N ARG A 162 -2.07 7.62 -0.12
CA ARG A 162 -1.08 8.37 0.65
C ARG A 162 -1.66 9.66 1.24
N HIS A 163 -2.43 10.40 0.45
CA HIS A 163 -3.11 11.61 0.92
C HIS A 163 -4.13 11.32 2.01
N THR A 164 -4.82 10.19 1.95
CA THR A 164 -5.75 9.75 2.98
C THR A 164 -5.04 9.58 4.32
N LEU A 165 -3.87 8.93 4.31
CA LEU A 165 -3.09 8.77 5.54
C LEU A 165 -2.61 10.14 6.06
N ALA A 166 -2.14 11.02 5.19
CA ALA A 166 -1.73 12.37 5.58
C ALA A 166 -2.87 13.13 6.28
N THR A 167 -4.07 13.03 5.76
CA THR A 167 -5.26 13.64 6.36
C THR A 167 -5.54 13.08 7.75
N ARG A 168 -5.44 11.77 7.92
CA ARG A 168 -5.62 11.11 9.22
C ARG A 168 -4.60 11.54 10.24
N LEU A 169 -3.33 11.61 9.84
CA LEU A 169 -2.27 12.08 10.73
C LEU A 169 -2.51 13.51 11.18
N TYR A 170 -2.93 14.36 10.27
CA TYR A 170 -3.27 15.74 10.58
C TYR A 170 -4.41 15.82 11.59
N ASP A 171 -5.50 15.09 11.36
CA ASP A 171 -6.66 15.05 12.28
C ASP A 171 -6.25 14.57 13.68
N ALA A 172 -5.40 13.57 13.77
CA ALA A 172 -4.97 12.98 15.04
C ALA A 172 -4.05 13.91 15.84
N THR A 173 -3.13 14.60 15.15
CA THR A 173 -2.07 15.37 15.81
C THR A 173 -2.26 16.88 15.76
N LYS A 174 -3.05 17.36 14.82
CA LYS A 174 -3.19 18.79 14.51
C LYS A 174 -1.83 19.42 14.19
N SER A 175 -0.90 18.63 13.63
CA SER A 175 0.48 19.06 13.34
C SER A 175 0.84 18.78 11.90
N GLN A 176 0.95 19.85 11.12
CA GLN A 176 1.40 19.75 9.73
C GLN A 176 2.88 19.34 9.63
N VAL A 177 3.70 19.74 10.58
CA VAL A 177 5.10 19.35 10.64
C VAL A 177 5.23 17.85 10.73
N LEU A 178 4.47 17.22 11.63
CA LEU A 178 4.47 15.77 11.79
C LEU A 178 4.00 15.06 10.52
N VAL A 179 2.96 15.56 9.87
CA VAL A 179 2.47 15.00 8.61
C VAL A 179 3.53 15.08 7.53
N SER A 180 4.19 16.24 7.37
CA SER A 180 5.27 16.42 6.40
C SER A 180 6.42 15.46 6.66
N HIS A 181 6.82 15.29 7.91
CA HIS A 181 7.88 14.35 8.29
C HIS A 181 7.49 12.90 7.93
N GLN A 182 6.29 12.47 8.30
CA GLN A 182 5.80 11.11 8.02
C GLN A 182 5.80 10.81 6.51
N LEU A 183 5.44 11.78 5.69
CA LEU A 183 5.40 11.61 4.25
C LEU A 183 6.76 11.85 3.57
N GLY A 184 7.79 12.26 4.31
CA GLY A 184 9.11 12.55 3.77
C GLY A 184 9.16 13.79 2.87
N HIS A 185 8.27 14.75 3.09
CA HIS A 185 8.31 16.02 2.37
C HIS A 185 9.52 16.85 2.83
N ALA A 186 10.15 17.51 1.91
CA ALA A 186 11.15 18.53 2.26
C ALA A 186 10.44 19.66 3.00
N SER A 187 10.99 20.04 4.13
CA SER A 187 10.47 21.15 4.93
C SER A 187 10.66 22.48 4.23
#